data_91b0f4055cd683b94b44436b4aaa4b8f
#
_entry.id   91b0f4055cd683b94b44436b4aaa4b8f
#
_cell.length_a   1.000
_cell.length_b   1.000
_cell.length_c   1.000
_cell.angle_alpha   90.00
_cell.angle_beta   90.00
_cell.angle_gamma   90.00
#
_symmetry.space_group_name_H-M   'P 1'
#
loop_
_entity.id
_entity.type
_entity.pdbx_description
1 polymer ?
#
loop_
_entity_poly.entity_id
_entity_poly.type
_entity_poly.pdbx_seq_one_letter_code
_entity_poly.pdbx_strand_id
1 'polypeptide(L)'
;MRESVRLLKFLRDHKDNFSVKSILLTTLVGEAALRIASDSCNNIPTALKNLSNNVNNFLLKNSNMPEVKNPVLQEENFNRHWGDAQYKNFCEKFSSYCEKINDAYEEEDHNESVKKWRKLFGEQFGELRDNNQSFTVGLGAAAVSSGAIAAVKPYGGKCD
;
A
#
# COMPACT_ATOMS: atom_id res chain seq x y z
N MET A 1 -5.37 -7.14 -4.47
CA MET A 1 -5.79 -6.91 -3.08
C MET A 1 -4.93 -7.66 -2.03
N ARG A 2 -4.77 -8.98 -2.11
CA ARG A 2 -4.01 -9.76 -1.11
C ARG A 2 -2.59 -9.20 -0.88
N GLU A 3 -1.87 -8.90 -1.95
CA GLU A 3 -0.49 -8.38 -1.87
C GLU A 3 -0.45 -6.98 -1.25
N SER A 4 -1.40 -6.11 -1.55
CA SER A 4 -1.48 -4.78 -0.94
C SER A 4 -1.71 -4.85 0.57
N VAL A 5 -2.55 -5.79 1.05
CA VAL A 5 -2.75 -6.04 2.48
C VAL A 5 -1.44 -6.51 3.13
N ARG A 6 -0.70 -7.40 2.47
CA ARG A 6 0.60 -7.90 2.97
C ARG A 6 1.63 -6.77 3.04
N LEU A 7 1.69 -5.92 2.03
CA LEU A 7 2.59 -4.75 2.02
C LEU A 7 2.24 -3.75 3.13
N LEU A 8 0.97 -3.45 3.36
CA LEU A 8 0.57 -2.55 4.45
C LEU A 8 0.87 -3.14 5.84
N LYS A 9 0.72 -4.45 6.02
CA LYS A 9 1.15 -5.12 7.26
C LYS A 9 2.66 -5.08 7.41
N PHE A 10 3.39 -5.35 6.35
CA PHE A 10 4.85 -5.25 6.35
C PHE A 10 5.31 -3.83 6.67
N LEU A 11 4.68 -2.80 6.07
CA LEU A 11 4.98 -1.39 6.36
C LEU A 11 4.81 -1.07 7.85
N ARG A 12 3.70 -1.53 8.46
CA ARG A 12 3.46 -1.38 9.89
C ARG A 12 4.60 -2.00 10.71
N ASP A 13 4.93 -3.25 10.41
CA ASP A 13 5.93 -4.02 11.16
C ASP A 13 7.35 -3.47 10.92
N HIS A 14 7.66 -3.06 9.70
CA HIS A 14 8.96 -2.50 9.32
C HIS A 14 9.21 -1.10 9.92
N LYS A 15 8.17 -0.27 10.02
CA LYS A 15 8.29 1.09 10.57
C LYS A 15 8.18 1.15 12.08
N ASP A 16 7.47 0.22 12.68
CA ASP A 16 7.30 0.05 14.13
C ASP A 16 6.98 1.37 14.89
N ASN A 17 6.22 2.27 14.25
CA ASN A 17 5.88 3.59 14.80
C ASN A 17 4.39 3.86 14.91
N PHE A 18 3.57 2.88 14.59
CA PHE A 18 2.13 2.83 14.84
C PHE A 18 1.65 1.41 15.05
N SER A 19 0.61 1.26 15.84
CA SER A 19 0.05 -0.06 16.17
C SER A 19 -1.38 -0.17 15.66
N VAL A 20 -1.63 -1.21 14.89
CA VAL A 20 -2.96 -1.63 14.44
C VAL A 20 -3.01 -3.14 14.35
N LYS A 21 -4.07 -3.75 14.89
CA LYS A 21 -4.23 -5.21 14.78
C LYS A 21 -4.36 -5.63 13.32
N SER A 22 -3.74 -6.76 12.96
CA SER A 22 -3.75 -7.29 11.59
C SER A 22 -5.17 -7.49 11.04
N ILE A 23 -6.11 -7.92 11.89
CA ILE A 23 -7.51 -8.08 11.50
C ILE A 23 -8.16 -6.74 11.17
N LEU A 24 -7.96 -5.70 11.99
CA LEU A 24 -8.43 -4.35 11.75
C LEU A 24 -7.94 -3.81 10.41
N LEU A 25 -6.63 -3.86 10.19
CA LEU A 25 -6.04 -3.38 8.93
C LEU A 25 -6.60 -4.15 7.72
N THR A 26 -6.76 -5.47 7.84
CA THR A 26 -7.33 -6.29 6.77
C THR A 26 -8.77 -5.92 6.47
N THR A 27 -9.58 -5.68 7.52
CA THR A 27 -10.99 -5.29 7.36
C THR A 27 -11.10 -3.92 6.70
N LEU A 28 -10.35 -2.92 7.17
CA LEU A 28 -10.33 -1.58 6.57
C LEU A 28 -9.95 -1.60 5.09
N VAL A 29 -8.91 -2.36 4.73
CA VAL A 29 -8.50 -2.52 3.32
C VAL A 29 -9.53 -3.31 2.52
N GLY A 30 -10.16 -4.31 3.11
CA GLY A 30 -11.24 -5.06 2.48
C GLY A 30 -12.45 -4.19 2.15
N GLU A 31 -12.89 -3.37 3.11
CA GLU A 31 -13.97 -2.40 2.89
C GLU A 31 -13.61 -1.33 1.86
N ALA A 32 -12.35 -0.87 1.86
CA ALA A 32 -11.86 0.04 0.83
C ALA A 32 -11.91 -0.61 -0.56
N ALA A 33 -11.58 -1.88 -0.67
CA ALA A 33 -11.61 -2.62 -1.93
C ALA A 33 -13.02 -2.76 -2.51
N LEU A 34 -14.04 -2.88 -1.67
CA LEU A 34 -15.44 -2.92 -2.12
C LEU A 34 -15.92 -1.61 -2.75
N ARG A 35 -15.22 -0.51 -2.50
CA ARG A 35 -15.55 0.83 -3.02
C ARG A 35 -14.76 1.22 -4.26
N ILE A 36 -13.85 0.37 -4.72
CA ILE A 36 -12.96 0.61 -5.86
C ILE A 36 -13.40 -0.27 -7.02
N ALA A 37 -13.42 0.30 -8.25
CA ALA A 37 -13.67 -0.49 -9.45
C ALA A 37 -12.54 -1.53 -9.65
N SER A 38 -12.90 -2.72 -10.14
CA SER A 38 -11.97 -3.84 -10.33
C SER A 38 -10.74 -3.45 -11.14
N ASP A 39 -10.93 -2.62 -12.17
CA ASP A 39 -9.86 -2.15 -13.08
C ASP A 39 -8.83 -1.23 -12.40
N SER A 40 -9.19 -0.68 -11.24
CA SER A 40 -8.29 0.17 -10.45
C SER A 40 -7.25 -0.62 -9.64
N CYS A 41 -7.21 -1.95 -9.77
CA CYS A 41 -6.32 -2.84 -9.04
C CYS A 41 -5.52 -3.77 -9.97
N ASN A 42 -5.27 -3.38 -11.21
CA ASN A 42 -4.64 -4.20 -12.25
C ASN A 42 -3.19 -4.60 -11.93
N ASN A 43 -2.48 -3.81 -11.15
CA ASN A 43 -1.13 -4.12 -10.68
C ASN A 43 -0.96 -3.73 -9.21
N ILE A 44 0.10 -4.23 -8.58
CA ILE A 44 0.34 -4.05 -7.15
C ILE A 44 0.52 -2.58 -6.76
N PRO A 45 1.33 -1.75 -7.45
CA PRO A 45 1.49 -0.35 -7.09
C PRO A 45 0.19 0.46 -7.19
N THR A 46 -0.58 0.27 -8.27
CA THR A 46 -1.87 0.95 -8.45
C THR A 46 -2.88 0.50 -7.40
N ALA A 47 -2.95 -0.79 -7.13
CA ALA A 47 -3.80 -1.33 -6.08
C ALA A 47 -3.42 -0.78 -4.69
N LEU A 48 -2.12 -0.74 -4.38
CA LEU A 48 -1.62 -0.21 -3.12
C LEU A 48 -1.98 1.27 -2.95
N LYS A 49 -1.72 2.10 -3.97
CA LYS A 49 -2.09 3.52 -3.99
C LYS A 49 -3.58 3.71 -3.76
N ASN A 50 -4.41 3.06 -4.56
CA ASN A 50 -5.86 3.26 -4.52
C ASN A 50 -6.48 2.76 -3.21
N LEU A 51 -6.05 1.61 -2.71
CA LEU A 51 -6.51 1.07 -1.42
C LEU A 51 -6.07 1.97 -0.26
N SER A 52 -4.82 2.42 -0.25
CA SER A 52 -4.31 3.32 0.79
C SER A 52 -5.06 4.65 0.80
N ASN A 53 -5.31 5.25 -0.37
CA ASN A 53 -6.09 6.48 -0.49
C ASN A 53 -7.52 6.31 0.03
N ASN A 54 -8.19 5.20 -0.28
CA ASN A 54 -9.55 4.94 0.20
C ASN A 54 -9.60 4.72 1.71
N VAL A 55 -8.65 3.97 2.27
CA VAL A 55 -8.52 3.83 3.72
C VAL A 55 -8.24 5.18 4.37
N ASN A 56 -7.31 5.97 3.83
CA ASN A 56 -6.99 7.29 4.36
C ASN A 56 -8.20 8.24 4.33
N ASN A 57 -8.94 8.26 3.23
CA ASN A 57 -10.16 9.04 3.11
C ASN A 57 -11.24 8.63 4.12
N PHE A 58 -11.33 7.33 4.42
CA PHE A 58 -12.21 6.84 5.47
C PHE A 58 -11.76 7.33 6.85
N LEU A 59 -10.47 7.23 7.16
CA LEU A 59 -9.91 7.68 8.43
C LEU A 59 -10.08 9.20 8.63
N LEU A 60 -9.83 10.00 7.60
CA LEU A 60 -10.02 11.46 7.64
C LEU A 60 -11.46 11.90 7.90
N LYS A 61 -12.45 11.11 7.42
CA LYS A 61 -13.87 11.35 7.67
C LYS A 61 -14.33 10.93 9.07
N ASN A 62 -13.52 10.12 9.76
CA ASN A 62 -13.83 9.59 11.08
C ASN A 62 -12.78 10.04 12.10
N SER A 63 -12.86 11.31 12.53
CA SER A 63 -11.95 11.88 13.55
C SER A 63 -12.03 11.13 14.89
N ASN A 64 -13.18 10.60 15.23
CA ASN A 64 -13.39 9.68 16.33
C ASN A 64 -13.27 8.24 15.82
N MET A 65 -12.75 7.34 16.65
CA MET A 65 -12.58 5.95 16.30
C MET A 65 -13.92 5.28 15.94
N PRO A 66 -14.14 4.89 14.67
CA PRO A 66 -15.37 4.24 14.26
C PRO A 66 -15.40 2.78 14.75
N GLU A 67 -16.58 2.22 14.89
CA GLU A 67 -16.70 0.78 15.07
C GLU A 67 -16.27 0.05 13.79
N VAL A 68 -15.41 -0.94 13.94
CA VAL A 68 -14.99 -1.84 12.86
C VAL A 68 -15.52 -3.23 13.19
N LYS A 69 -16.68 -3.53 12.66
CA LYS A 69 -17.39 -4.80 12.93
C LYS A 69 -16.81 -5.95 12.13
N ASN A 70 -16.89 -7.14 12.69
CA ASN A 70 -16.63 -8.36 11.96
C ASN A 70 -17.67 -8.52 10.83
N PRO A 71 -17.27 -8.63 9.56
CA PRO A 71 -18.23 -8.75 8.46
C PRO A 71 -19.10 -10.03 8.51
N VAL A 72 -18.66 -11.05 9.23
CA VAL A 72 -19.39 -12.31 9.40
C VAL A 72 -20.20 -12.33 10.69
N LEU A 73 -19.66 -11.79 11.80
CA LEU A 73 -20.29 -11.73 13.11
C LEU A 73 -20.44 -10.27 13.53
N GLN A 74 -21.54 -9.66 13.19
CA GLN A 74 -21.80 -8.22 13.35
C GLN A 74 -21.79 -7.73 14.81
N GLU A 75 -21.93 -8.64 15.77
CA GLU A 75 -21.85 -8.34 17.20
C GLU A 75 -20.40 -8.16 17.67
N GLU A 76 -19.42 -8.68 16.90
CA GLU A 76 -18.02 -8.57 17.24
C GLU A 76 -17.42 -7.27 16.69
N ASN A 77 -16.81 -6.48 17.58
CA ASN A 77 -16.09 -5.27 17.22
C ASN A 77 -14.59 -5.51 17.34
N PHE A 78 -13.86 -5.39 16.23
CA PHE A 78 -12.42 -5.64 16.17
C PHE A 78 -11.58 -4.57 16.85
N ASN A 79 -12.12 -3.36 17.04
CA ASN A 79 -11.40 -2.26 17.68
C ASN A 79 -11.76 -2.04 19.16
N ARG A 80 -12.50 -2.93 19.79
CA ARG A 80 -12.92 -2.84 21.21
C ARG A 80 -11.78 -2.61 22.22
N HIS A 81 -10.55 -2.97 21.86
CA HIS A 81 -9.36 -2.80 22.71
C HIS A 81 -8.37 -1.78 22.12
N TRP A 82 -8.80 -0.97 21.18
CA TRP A 82 -7.98 0.06 20.56
C TRP A 82 -8.26 1.40 21.25
N GLY A 83 -7.25 1.99 21.89
CA GLY A 83 -7.42 3.26 22.58
C GLY A 83 -7.42 4.44 21.64
N ASP A 84 -8.06 5.54 22.02
CA ASP A 84 -8.16 6.77 21.21
C ASP A 84 -6.79 7.32 20.81
N ALA A 85 -5.82 7.30 21.73
CA ALA A 85 -4.45 7.73 21.44
C ALA A 85 -3.78 6.86 20.37
N GLN A 86 -4.00 5.54 20.41
CA GLN A 86 -3.48 4.62 19.41
C GLN A 86 -4.15 4.84 18.05
N TYR A 87 -5.46 5.06 18.05
CA TYR A 87 -6.20 5.38 16.83
C TYR A 87 -5.68 6.66 16.18
N LYS A 88 -5.52 7.74 16.97
CA LYS A 88 -5.03 9.02 16.50
C LYS A 88 -3.63 8.91 15.89
N ASN A 89 -2.71 8.23 16.59
CA ASN A 89 -1.38 7.96 16.07
C ASN A 89 -1.43 7.12 14.76
N PHE A 90 -2.30 6.12 14.70
CA PHE A 90 -2.48 5.33 13.48
C PHE A 90 -2.95 6.21 12.32
N CYS A 91 -3.96 7.07 12.51
CA CYS A 91 -4.47 7.98 11.48
C CYS A 91 -3.38 8.92 10.96
N GLU A 92 -2.61 9.54 11.86
CA GLU A 92 -1.53 10.46 11.51
C GLU A 92 -0.43 9.75 10.71
N LYS A 93 0.04 8.59 11.20
CA LYS A 93 1.08 7.82 10.52
C LYS A 93 0.60 7.25 9.19
N PHE A 94 -0.61 6.71 9.15
CA PHE A 94 -1.18 6.15 7.92
C PHE A 94 -1.34 7.23 6.84
N SER A 95 -1.81 8.43 7.20
CA SER A 95 -1.89 9.56 6.28
C SER A 95 -0.52 9.92 5.70
N SER A 96 0.50 10.04 6.55
CA SER A 96 1.87 10.31 6.10
C SER A 96 2.42 9.22 5.18
N TYR A 97 2.11 7.94 5.44
CA TYR A 97 2.53 6.85 4.54
C TYR A 97 1.73 6.83 3.25
N CYS A 98 0.46 7.20 3.28
CA CYS A 98 -0.36 7.34 2.09
C CYS A 98 0.21 8.40 1.13
N GLU A 99 0.63 9.54 1.64
CA GLU A 99 1.31 10.59 0.88
C GLU A 99 2.62 10.07 0.24
N LYS A 100 3.43 9.35 1.00
CA LYS A 100 4.69 8.76 0.49
C LYS A 100 4.45 7.67 -0.56
N ILE A 101 3.38 6.89 -0.44
CA ILE A 101 2.97 5.91 -1.44
C ILE A 101 2.57 6.62 -2.73
N ASN A 102 1.79 7.70 -2.65
CA ASN A 102 1.42 8.51 -3.79
C ASN A 102 2.65 9.14 -4.46
N ASP A 103 3.53 9.75 -3.67
CA ASP A 103 4.78 10.36 -4.16
C ASP A 103 5.70 9.35 -4.85
N ALA A 104 5.83 8.14 -4.31
CA ALA A 104 6.61 7.09 -4.94
C ALA A 104 5.97 6.55 -6.22
N TYR A 105 4.63 6.49 -6.27
CA TYR A 105 3.88 6.04 -7.43
C TYR A 105 3.89 7.04 -8.58
N GLU A 106 3.82 8.34 -8.29
CA GLU A 106 3.74 9.43 -9.25
C GLU A 106 5.11 9.88 -9.76
N GLU A 107 6.20 9.39 -9.16
CA GLU A 107 7.55 9.70 -9.61
C GLU A 107 7.81 9.13 -11.01
N GLU A 108 8.19 10.02 -11.94
CA GLU A 108 8.43 9.66 -13.34
C GLU A 108 9.78 8.98 -13.55
N ASP A 109 10.81 9.38 -12.79
CA ASP A 109 12.11 8.72 -12.85
C ASP A 109 12.05 7.37 -12.14
N HIS A 110 12.34 6.31 -12.88
CA HIS A 110 12.27 4.94 -12.37
C HIS A 110 13.16 4.72 -11.15
N ASN A 111 14.40 5.22 -11.19
CA ASN A 111 15.34 4.99 -10.11
C ASN A 111 14.97 5.81 -8.87
N GLU A 112 14.48 7.04 -9.04
CA GLU A 112 13.98 7.85 -7.94
C GLU A 112 12.69 7.25 -7.35
N SER A 113 11.78 6.75 -8.18
CA SER A 113 10.59 6.01 -7.73
C SER A 113 11.00 4.80 -6.88
N VAL A 114 11.93 3.96 -7.36
CA VAL A 114 12.44 2.81 -6.60
C VAL A 114 13.08 3.24 -5.29
N LYS A 115 13.85 4.33 -5.25
CA LYS A 115 14.42 4.86 -4.00
C LYS A 115 13.33 5.28 -3.00
N LYS A 116 12.25 5.92 -3.48
CA LYS A 116 11.11 6.28 -2.64
C LYS A 116 10.40 5.03 -2.10
N TRP A 117 10.17 4.01 -2.93
CA TRP A 117 9.63 2.72 -2.50
C TRP A 117 10.53 2.02 -1.47
N ARG A 118 11.86 2.06 -1.65
CA ARG A 118 12.83 1.52 -0.69
C ARG A 118 12.76 2.21 0.66
N LYS A 119 12.54 3.52 0.69
CA LYS A 119 12.30 4.25 1.95
C LYS A 119 11.06 3.75 2.69
N LEU A 120 10.07 3.20 2.01
CA LEU A 120 8.87 2.63 2.64
C LEU A 120 9.07 1.18 3.06
N PHE A 121 9.63 0.34 2.17
CA PHE A 121 9.61 -1.11 2.29
C PHE A 121 11.01 -1.75 2.47
N GLY A 122 12.05 -0.95 2.60
CA GLY A 122 13.43 -1.43 2.78
C GLY A 122 14.22 -1.55 1.47
N GLU A 123 15.54 -1.63 1.60
CA GLU A 123 16.48 -1.56 0.48
C GLU A 123 16.34 -2.69 -0.56
N GLN A 124 15.74 -3.81 -0.19
CA GLN A 124 15.51 -4.94 -1.09
C GLN A 124 14.29 -4.77 -1.99
N PHE A 125 13.54 -3.68 -1.84
CA PHE A 125 12.31 -3.45 -2.60
C PHE A 125 12.62 -2.81 -3.95
N GLY A 126 12.24 -3.50 -5.04
CA GLY A 126 12.45 -3.03 -6.41
C GLY A 126 13.90 -3.13 -6.90
N GLU A 127 14.08 -2.99 -8.19
CA GLU A 127 15.39 -3.03 -8.85
C GLU A 127 15.70 -1.67 -9.49
N LEU A 128 16.91 -1.17 -9.26
CA LEU A 128 17.42 0.01 -9.95
C LEU A 128 17.84 -0.39 -11.37
N ARG A 129 17.62 0.47 -12.34
CA ARG A 129 18.11 0.29 -13.71
C ARG A 129 19.52 0.88 -13.79
N ASP A 130 20.42 0.15 -14.45
CA ASP A 130 21.76 0.67 -14.75
C ASP A 130 21.66 1.82 -15.75
N ASN A 131 22.21 2.98 -15.39
CA ASN A 131 22.22 4.18 -16.24
C ASN A 131 23.07 4.02 -17.51
N ASN A 132 23.71 2.87 -17.74
CA ASN A 132 24.59 2.61 -18.87
C ASN A 132 23.94 1.95 -20.09
N GLN A 133 22.64 1.71 -20.08
CA GLN A 133 21.92 1.34 -21.30
C GLN A 133 21.52 2.60 -22.06
N SER A 134 22.41 3.08 -22.90
CA SER A 134 22.08 4.07 -23.93
C SER A 134 20.94 3.50 -24.78
N PHE A 135 19.78 4.11 -24.68
CA PHE A 135 18.58 3.78 -25.45
C PHE A 135 18.89 4.17 -26.90
N THR A 136 19.22 3.19 -27.73
CA THR A 136 19.13 3.38 -29.17
C THR A 136 17.65 3.46 -29.52
N VAL A 137 17.17 4.70 -29.73
CA VAL A 137 15.82 4.98 -30.18
C VAL A 137 15.67 4.43 -31.58
N GLY A 138 15.14 3.21 -31.69
CA GLY A 138 14.52 2.73 -32.89
C GLY A 138 13.17 3.44 -33.02
N LEU A 139 13.05 4.33 -34.01
CA LEU A 139 11.82 5.00 -34.40
C LEU A 139 10.72 3.97 -34.71
N GLY A 140 9.74 3.87 -33.84
CA GLY A 140 8.55 3.01 -34.02
C GLY A 140 7.59 3.07 -32.87
N ALA A 141 6.55 3.87 -32.99
CA ALA A 141 5.22 3.82 -32.36
C ALA A 141 5.13 3.87 -30.81
N ALA A 142 4.55 4.96 -30.35
CA ALA A 142 3.72 5.16 -29.17
C ALA A 142 3.65 3.98 -28.15
N ALA A 143 4.41 4.07 -27.09
CA ALA A 143 4.19 3.28 -25.89
C ALA A 143 3.85 4.22 -24.74
N VAL A 144 2.63 4.11 -24.26
CA VAL A 144 2.16 4.73 -23.00
C VAL A 144 3.03 4.18 -21.88
N SER A 145 3.84 5.04 -21.29
CA SER A 145 4.68 4.70 -20.16
C SER A 145 3.82 4.56 -18.89
N SER A 146 3.26 3.39 -18.69
CA SER A 146 2.81 2.98 -17.36
C SER A 146 4.02 2.43 -16.62
N GLY A 147 4.39 3.02 -15.46
CA GLY A 147 5.51 2.59 -14.63
C GLY A 147 5.41 1.11 -14.26
N ALA A 148 6.06 0.25 -15.05
CA ALA A 148 6.13 -1.18 -14.78
C ALA A 148 7.21 -1.42 -13.72
N ILE A 149 6.78 -1.62 -12.47
CA ILE A 149 7.64 -2.27 -11.48
C ILE A 149 7.73 -3.73 -11.92
N ALA A 150 8.94 -4.17 -12.27
CA ALA A 150 9.21 -5.57 -12.57
C ALA A 150 8.78 -6.45 -11.38
N ALA A 151 8.14 -7.55 -11.71
CA ALA A 151 7.54 -8.47 -10.75
C ALA A 151 8.55 -8.86 -9.65
N VAL A 152 8.18 -8.56 -8.41
CA VAL A 152 8.83 -9.16 -7.25
C VAL A 152 8.64 -10.67 -7.36
N LYS A 153 9.74 -11.44 -7.45
CA LYS A 153 9.67 -12.91 -7.38
C LYS A 153 8.96 -13.29 -6.08
N PRO A 154 7.93 -14.13 -6.14
CA PRO A 154 7.28 -14.58 -4.93
C PRO A 154 8.28 -15.36 -4.08
N TYR A 155 8.32 -15.09 -2.80
CA TYR A 155 9.06 -15.85 -1.81
C TYR A 155 8.64 -17.32 -1.93
N GLY A 156 9.53 -18.15 -2.47
CA GLY A 156 9.28 -19.57 -2.65
C GLY A 156 9.36 -20.31 -1.31
N GLY A 157 8.26 -20.33 -0.58
CA GLY A 157 8.04 -21.29 0.48
C GLY A 157 7.60 -22.58 -0.15
N LYS A 158 8.46 -23.59 -0.18
CA LYS A 158 8.05 -25.00 -0.39
C LYS A 158 7.16 -25.36 0.80
N CYS A 159 5.92 -25.75 0.49
CA CYS A 159 5.14 -26.59 1.40
C CYS A 159 5.39 -28.02 0.98
N ASP A 160 6.03 -28.79 1.85
CA ASP A 160 5.93 -30.24 1.90
C ASP A 160 4.62 -30.61 2.61
#